data_d31704f2a77ef370e723194a339c26ef
#
_entry.id   d31704f2a77ef370e723194a339c26ef
#
_cell.length_a   1.000
_cell.length_b   1.000
_cell.length_c   1.000
_cell.angle_alpha   90.00
_cell.angle_beta   90.00
_cell.angle_gamma   90.00
#
_symmetry.space_group_name_H-M   'P 1'
#
loop_
_entity.id
_entity.type
_entity.pdbx_description
1 polymer ?
#
loop_
_entity_poly.entity_id
_entity_poly.type
_entity_poly.pdbx_seq_one_letter_code
_entity_poly.pdbx_strand_id
1 'polypeptide(L)'
;MLSPEYLAACVSILLGMMDEINYAVMADIARRLVKTDILTESAEFQTERLIQNGLTLKEIQHTVSNLSNLTESEVRRIFDEANLENMESENLRAAIAGKTPLDHSANTAMANLLAAHIRKTVGDVRNLTRTTASQGQDSFFRACTLANMQVSSGAFTYDFAIKNAIRQVAKEGLKVQYPTGHVDKLDVAVRRAVLTGVNQSAAELNMMYADEIGADLVEVTAHMGARPSHAVWQGGIYSRSGKNSSYPSFIESTGYGTGDGLCGWNCRHSFHAYYEGSPRTYSREYLENLDKDVYEYRDKTYTNYEAGQKQRAYERAIREEKRYLAGLNAAYKETSDQALKTSLRADMESSAVRLKRTEVNMKIFCKATNRKVDNVRTQVYAVKDPSGKIVGFDKSAAQRARQLAKARGTTFNEKIVDVIQGEFGRLRTAEVILRAERVLHIQKRHPEALETIIKFYRDLVETPDFILKDKKNPDTIINIKSIEGENFLVVIKLNVESNLKNRDYKNSIITGQLLNKKRLCKYINKHKVLYKKE
;
A
#
# COMPACT_ATOMS: atom_id res chain seq x y z
N MET A 1 -13.36 13.25 4.18
CA MET A 1 -11.90 13.56 4.20
C MET A 1 -11.11 12.28 4.22
N LEU A 2 -10.14 12.15 3.32
CA LEU A 2 -9.23 11.01 3.32
C LEU A 2 -8.16 11.16 4.40
N SER A 3 -8.01 10.15 5.25
CA SER A 3 -6.93 10.16 6.25
C SER A 3 -5.56 9.92 5.58
N PRO A 4 -4.47 10.46 6.14
CA PRO A 4 -3.11 10.18 5.65
C PRO A 4 -2.77 8.69 5.63
N GLU A 5 -3.34 7.91 6.55
CA GLU A 5 -3.20 6.46 6.63
C GLU A 5 -3.95 5.77 5.48
N TYR A 6 -5.17 6.23 5.17
CA TYR A 6 -5.92 5.74 4.02
C TYR A 6 -5.15 5.97 2.71
N LEU A 7 -4.70 7.20 2.49
CA LEU A 7 -3.90 7.56 1.30
C LEU A 7 -2.59 6.76 1.19
N ALA A 8 -1.97 6.39 2.32
CA ALA A 8 -0.80 5.53 2.30
C ALA A 8 -1.11 4.07 1.93
N ALA A 9 -2.32 3.60 2.28
CA ALA A 9 -2.74 2.21 2.14
C ALA A 9 -3.46 1.90 0.81
N CYS A 10 -4.23 2.84 0.26
CA CYS A 10 -5.11 2.63 -0.88
C CYS A 10 -4.38 2.13 -2.15
N VAL A 11 -3.12 2.49 -2.34
CA VAL A 11 -2.31 2.09 -3.49
C VAL A 11 -1.54 0.78 -3.29
N SER A 12 -1.67 0.11 -2.14
CA SER A 12 -0.81 -1.03 -1.79
C SER A 12 -0.97 -2.22 -2.72
N ILE A 13 -2.20 -2.53 -3.15
CA ILE A 13 -2.48 -3.63 -4.09
C ILE A 13 -1.87 -3.32 -5.46
N LEU A 14 -2.01 -2.08 -5.91
CA LEU A 14 -1.47 -1.62 -7.18
C LEU A 14 0.06 -1.74 -7.22
N LEU A 15 0.75 -1.37 -6.13
CA LEU A 15 2.20 -1.55 -6.01
C LEU A 15 2.61 -3.01 -6.15
N GLY A 16 1.82 -3.92 -5.57
CA GLY A 16 2.03 -5.33 -5.73
C GLY A 16 1.94 -5.79 -7.19
N MET A 17 1.00 -5.24 -7.97
CA MET A 17 0.89 -5.53 -9.41
C MET A 17 2.11 -5.02 -10.19
N MET A 18 2.62 -3.84 -9.84
CA MET A 18 3.83 -3.29 -10.47
C MET A 18 5.08 -4.13 -10.15
N ASP A 19 5.18 -4.63 -8.93
CA ASP A 19 6.26 -5.55 -8.57
C ASP A 19 6.14 -6.89 -9.34
N GLU A 20 4.93 -7.37 -9.64
CA GLU A 20 4.74 -8.56 -10.49
C GLU A 20 5.25 -8.34 -11.91
N ILE A 21 4.99 -7.17 -12.52
CA ILE A 21 5.54 -6.80 -13.82
C ILE A 21 7.08 -6.78 -13.75
N ASN A 22 7.64 -6.10 -12.78
CA ASN A 22 9.09 -6.05 -12.56
C ASN A 22 9.69 -7.45 -12.46
N TYR A 23 9.05 -8.32 -11.69
CA TYR A 23 9.49 -9.69 -11.49
C TYR A 23 9.45 -10.51 -12.79
N ALA A 24 8.32 -10.49 -13.51
CA ALA A 24 8.13 -11.26 -14.73
C ALA A 24 9.17 -10.89 -15.80
N VAL A 25 9.37 -9.58 -15.99
CA VAL A 25 10.36 -9.07 -16.97
C VAL A 25 11.78 -9.44 -16.55
N MET A 26 12.12 -9.31 -15.27
CA MET A 26 13.46 -9.65 -14.80
C MET A 26 13.74 -11.16 -14.87
N ALA A 27 12.76 -12.00 -14.51
CA ALA A 27 12.89 -13.45 -14.62
C ALA A 27 13.07 -13.87 -16.09
N ASP A 28 12.39 -13.18 -17.02
CA ASP A 28 12.55 -13.40 -18.45
C ASP A 28 13.94 -13.01 -18.92
N ILE A 29 14.42 -11.83 -18.55
CA ILE A 29 15.79 -11.39 -18.85
C ILE A 29 16.81 -12.40 -18.33
N ALA A 30 16.67 -12.86 -17.09
CA ALA A 30 17.60 -13.81 -16.48
C ALA A 30 17.60 -15.17 -17.20
N ARG A 31 16.43 -15.68 -17.63
CA ARG A 31 16.33 -16.91 -18.44
C ARG A 31 17.04 -16.76 -19.77
N ARG A 32 16.87 -15.65 -20.43
CA ARG A 32 17.48 -15.38 -21.75
C ARG A 32 18.99 -15.23 -21.66
N LEU A 33 19.50 -14.58 -20.62
CA LEU A 33 20.94 -14.45 -20.38
C LEU A 33 21.65 -15.80 -20.27
N VAL A 34 21.00 -16.85 -19.79
CA VAL A 34 21.59 -18.19 -19.65
C VAL A 34 21.26 -19.15 -20.79
N LYS A 35 20.26 -18.84 -21.63
CA LYS A 35 19.90 -19.65 -22.80
C LYS A 35 20.81 -19.45 -23.99
N THR A 36 21.32 -18.26 -24.12
CA THR A 36 22.15 -17.87 -25.26
C THR A 36 23.60 -18.08 -24.87
N ASP A 37 24.34 -18.85 -25.68
CA ASP A 37 25.81 -18.82 -25.73
C ASP A 37 26.26 -17.43 -26.20
N ILE A 38 25.78 -16.39 -25.57
CA ILE A 38 25.90 -14.98 -25.91
C ILE A 38 27.37 -14.53 -25.99
N LEU A 39 28.28 -15.32 -25.50
CA LEU A 39 29.62 -14.85 -25.20
C LEU A 39 30.69 -15.35 -26.17
N THR A 40 30.30 -16.02 -27.24
CA THR A 40 31.23 -16.55 -28.26
C THR A 40 31.29 -15.75 -29.56
N GLU A 41 30.36 -14.82 -29.79
CA GLU A 41 30.32 -13.98 -31.02
C GLU A 41 30.15 -12.49 -30.65
N SER A 42 30.40 -11.58 -31.60
CA SER A 42 30.32 -10.14 -31.33
C SER A 42 28.95 -9.70 -30.82
N ALA A 43 28.90 -8.76 -29.87
CA ALA A 43 27.68 -8.29 -29.22
C ALA A 43 26.62 -7.74 -30.21
N GLU A 44 27.07 -7.15 -31.33
CA GLU A 44 26.20 -6.66 -32.40
C GLU A 44 25.48 -7.78 -33.13
N PHE A 45 26.17 -8.84 -33.51
CA PHE A 45 25.61 -10.00 -34.22
C PHE A 45 24.58 -10.74 -33.34
N GLN A 46 24.83 -10.81 -32.04
CA GLN A 46 23.92 -11.47 -31.10
C GLN A 46 22.72 -10.61 -30.79
N THR A 47 22.88 -9.31 -30.73
CA THR A 47 21.76 -8.37 -30.59
C THR A 47 20.81 -8.46 -31.77
N GLU A 48 21.37 -8.54 -33.01
CA GLU A 48 20.61 -8.74 -34.23
C GLU A 48 19.88 -10.09 -34.26
N ARG A 49 20.53 -11.16 -33.82
CA ARG A 49 19.96 -12.51 -33.75
C ARG A 49 18.84 -12.62 -32.70
N LEU A 50 18.96 -11.91 -31.56
CA LEU A 50 17.93 -11.81 -30.55
C LEU A 50 16.72 -10.98 -31.01
N ILE A 51 16.98 -9.94 -31.83
CA ILE A 51 15.91 -9.16 -32.46
C ILE A 51 15.18 -10.00 -33.53
N GLN A 52 15.93 -10.74 -34.36
CA GLN A 52 15.35 -11.60 -35.41
C GLN A 52 14.56 -12.78 -34.85
N ASN A 53 14.93 -13.33 -33.70
CA ASN A 53 14.18 -14.42 -33.06
C ASN A 53 12.86 -13.96 -32.41
N GLY A 54 12.50 -12.69 -32.54
CA GLY A 54 11.19 -12.16 -32.09
C GLY A 54 10.86 -12.35 -30.62
N LEU A 55 11.88 -12.58 -29.83
CA LEU A 55 11.80 -13.25 -28.54
C LEU A 55 11.37 -12.38 -27.37
N THR A 56 11.30 -11.08 -27.49
CA THR A 56 11.29 -10.29 -26.26
C THR A 56 10.05 -9.46 -26.08
N LEU A 57 9.67 -8.73 -27.08
CA LEU A 57 8.67 -7.70 -26.90
C LEU A 57 7.26 -8.28 -26.74
N LYS A 58 6.91 -9.34 -27.49
CA LYS A 58 5.53 -9.88 -27.49
C LYS A 58 5.13 -10.53 -26.15
N GLU A 59 6.01 -11.30 -25.54
CA GLU A 59 5.72 -11.95 -24.24
C GLU A 59 5.71 -10.93 -23.10
N ILE A 60 6.67 -9.99 -23.11
CA ILE A 60 6.68 -8.87 -22.17
C ILE A 60 5.45 -8.00 -22.37
N GLN A 61 5.11 -7.66 -23.62
CA GLN A 61 3.90 -6.90 -23.95
C GLN A 61 2.62 -7.60 -23.51
N HIS A 62 2.52 -8.91 -23.73
CA HIS A 62 1.37 -9.70 -23.30
C HIS A 62 1.23 -9.70 -21.76
N THR A 63 2.32 -9.92 -21.06
CA THR A 63 2.33 -9.86 -19.57
C THR A 63 1.96 -8.48 -19.07
N VAL A 64 2.56 -7.44 -19.64
CA VAL A 64 2.26 -6.04 -19.28
C VAL A 64 0.82 -5.68 -19.62
N SER A 65 0.29 -6.12 -20.79
CA SER A 65 -1.09 -5.85 -21.20
C SER A 65 -2.11 -6.50 -20.27
N ASN A 66 -1.91 -7.76 -19.92
CA ASN A 66 -2.82 -8.48 -19.00
C ASN A 66 -2.84 -7.81 -17.62
N LEU A 67 -1.68 -7.40 -17.12
CA LEU A 67 -1.56 -6.71 -15.84
C LEU A 67 -2.06 -5.26 -15.91
N SER A 68 -1.99 -4.61 -17.09
CA SER A 68 -2.51 -3.26 -17.31
C SER A 68 -4.03 -3.22 -17.15
N ASN A 69 -4.76 -4.14 -17.76
CA ASN A 69 -6.22 -4.21 -17.62
C ASN A 69 -6.66 -4.41 -16.17
N LEU A 70 -5.93 -5.25 -15.43
CA LEU A 70 -6.18 -5.45 -14.01
C LEU A 70 -5.86 -4.20 -13.19
N THR A 71 -4.82 -3.48 -13.58
CA THR A 71 -4.40 -2.23 -12.96
C THR A 71 -5.44 -1.13 -13.14
N GLU A 72 -6.03 -1.01 -14.33
CA GLU A 72 -7.09 -0.03 -14.61
C GLU A 72 -8.34 -0.28 -13.75
N SER A 73 -8.76 -1.54 -13.62
CA SER A 73 -9.87 -1.91 -12.75
C SER A 73 -9.59 -1.58 -11.28
N GLU A 74 -8.36 -1.79 -10.83
CA GLU A 74 -7.94 -1.47 -9.48
C GLU A 74 -7.88 0.04 -9.22
N VAL A 75 -7.41 0.83 -10.20
CA VAL A 75 -7.44 2.29 -10.11
C VAL A 75 -8.87 2.79 -9.94
N ARG A 76 -9.81 2.32 -10.76
CA ARG A 76 -11.24 2.68 -10.63
C ARG A 76 -11.79 2.34 -9.25
N ARG A 77 -11.53 1.14 -8.77
CA ARG A 77 -11.94 0.71 -7.44
C ARG A 77 -11.41 1.62 -6.33
N ILE A 78 -10.11 1.99 -6.41
CA ILE A 78 -9.49 2.90 -5.44
C ILE A 78 -10.19 4.25 -5.42
N PHE A 79 -10.53 4.80 -6.59
CA PHE A 79 -11.24 6.08 -6.69
C PHE A 79 -12.66 5.99 -6.14
N ASP A 80 -13.40 4.94 -6.46
CA ASP A 80 -14.78 4.75 -5.99
C ASP A 80 -14.82 4.64 -4.46
N GLU A 81 -13.92 3.85 -3.87
CA GLU A 81 -13.82 3.71 -2.41
C GLU A 81 -13.35 5.00 -1.74
N ALA A 82 -12.35 5.67 -2.31
CA ALA A 82 -11.86 6.94 -1.78
C ALA A 82 -12.94 8.02 -1.81
N ASN A 83 -13.72 8.10 -2.90
CA ASN A 83 -14.81 9.05 -3.01
C ASN A 83 -15.89 8.79 -1.96
N LEU A 84 -16.31 7.55 -1.81
CA LEU A 84 -17.32 7.17 -0.81
C LEU A 84 -16.84 7.52 0.61
N GLU A 85 -15.64 7.12 1.00
CA GLU A 85 -15.03 7.42 2.31
C GLU A 85 -14.94 8.93 2.54
N ASN A 86 -14.57 9.69 1.50
CA ASN A 86 -14.43 11.14 1.56
C ASN A 86 -15.78 11.83 1.80
N MET A 87 -16.81 11.49 1.01
CA MET A 87 -18.11 12.11 1.09
C MET A 87 -18.86 11.75 2.37
N GLU A 88 -18.79 10.50 2.81
CA GLU A 88 -19.34 10.09 4.11
C GLU A 88 -18.72 10.88 5.27
N SER A 89 -17.42 11.15 5.20
CA SER A 89 -16.73 11.97 6.21
C SER A 89 -17.19 13.44 6.19
N GLU A 90 -17.37 14.04 5.01
CA GLU A 90 -17.89 15.41 4.89
C GLU A 90 -19.32 15.52 5.41
N ASN A 91 -20.19 14.59 5.03
CA ASN A 91 -21.59 14.54 5.49
C ASN A 91 -21.69 14.39 7.02
N LEU A 92 -20.84 13.56 7.63
CA LEU A 92 -20.79 13.42 9.09
C LEU A 92 -20.42 14.74 9.76
N ARG A 93 -19.45 15.48 9.22
CA ARG A 93 -19.03 16.79 9.76
C ARG A 93 -20.09 17.85 9.61
N ALA A 94 -20.76 17.90 8.46
CA ALA A 94 -21.89 18.78 8.23
C ALA A 94 -23.02 18.51 9.24
N ALA A 95 -23.36 17.24 9.47
CA ALA A 95 -24.36 16.85 10.45
C ALA A 95 -23.97 17.25 11.89
N ILE A 96 -22.71 17.06 12.29
CA ILE A 96 -22.19 17.50 13.62
C ILE A 96 -22.31 19.03 13.76
N ALA A 97 -22.09 19.78 12.68
CA ALA A 97 -22.24 21.23 12.66
C ALA A 97 -23.70 21.72 12.51
N GLY A 98 -24.68 20.82 12.55
CA GLY A 98 -26.10 21.16 12.37
C GLY A 98 -26.48 21.57 10.94
N LYS A 99 -25.65 21.22 9.95
CA LYS A 99 -25.91 21.45 8.52
C LYS A 99 -26.57 20.22 7.91
N THR A 100 -27.35 20.42 6.86
CA THR A 100 -27.95 19.32 6.09
C THR A 100 -26.88 18.63 5.25
N PRO A 101 -26.62 17.32 5.42
CA PRO A 101 -25.73 16.56 4.56
C PRO A 101 -26.19 16.57 3.11
N LEU A 102 -25.24 16.56 2.17
CA LEU A 102 -25.54 16.53 0.74
C LEU A 102 -25.72 15.09 0.25
N ASP A 103 -26.72 14.89 -0.60
CA ASP A 103 -26.80 13.64 -1.37
C ASP A 103 -25.85 13.74 -2.59
N HIS A 104 -24.61 13.38 -2.37
CA HIS A 104 -23.57 13.39 -3.40
C HIS A 104 -23.85 12.39 -4.54
N SER A 105 -24.67 11.36 -4.30
CA SER A 105 -25.02 10.37 -5.33
C SER A 105 -25.93 10.95 -6.42
N ALA A 106 -26.70 11.96 -6.07
CA ALA A 106 -27.57 12.68 -6.98
C ALA A 106 -26.86 13.88 -7.69
N ASN A 107 -25.64 14.26 -7.25
CA ASN A 107 -24.94 15.40 -7.81
C ASN A 107 -24.15 15.01 -9.08
N THR A 108 -24.74 15.31 -10.24
CA THR A 108 -24.15 15.01 -11.56
C THR A 108 -22.78 15.69 -11.77
N ALA A 109 -22.58 16.89 -11.23
CA ALA A 109 -21.29 17.60 -11.38
C ALA A 109 -20.17 16.88 -10.63
N MET A 110 -20.41 16.45 -9.40
CA MET A 110 -19.47 15.63 -8.62
C MET A 110 -19.17 14.29 -9.31
N ALA A 111 -20.18 13.62 -9.84
CA ALA A 111 -20.00 12.36 -10.57
C ALA A 111 -19.16 12.56 -11.85
N ASN A 112 -19.38 13.64 -12.59
CA ASN A 112 -18.60 13.96 -13.79
C ASN A 112 -17.14 14.31 -13.45
N LEU A 113 -16.89 15.03 -12.37
CA LEU A 113 -15.56 15.34 -11.86
C LEU A 113 -14.80 14.06 -11.50
N LEU A 114 -15.42 13.19 -10.73
CA LEU A 114 -14.84 11.89 -10.36
C LEU A 114 -14.49 11.07 -11.60
N ALA A 115 -15.41 10.98 -12.57
CA ALA A 115 -15.19 10.26 -13.82
C ALA A 115 -14.03 10.86 -14.65
N ALA A 116 -13.84 12.17 -14.62
CA ALA A 116 -12.73 12.85 -15.29
C ALA A 116 -11.38 12.50 -14.64
N HIS A 117 -11.30 12.53 -13.31
CA HIS A 117 -10.09 12.14 -12.57
C HIS A 117 -9.74 10.66 -12.77
N ILE A 118 -10.74 9.77 -12.76
CA ILE A 118 -10.54 8.35 -13.06
C ILE A 118 -9.96 8.19 -14.47
N ARG A 119 -10.55 8.81 -15.49
CA ARG A 119 -10.06 8.73 -16.88
C ARG A 119 -8.64 9.22 -17.01
N LYS A 120 -8.31 10.37 -16.41
CA LYS A 120 -6.96 10.94 -16.41
C LYS A 120 -5.96 9.97 -15.77
N THR A 121 -6.23 9.52 -14.55
CA THR A 121 -5.29 8.64 -13.79
C THR A 121 -5.13 7.27 -14.45
N VAL A 122 -6.22 6.69 -14.98
CA VAL A 122 -6.15 5.45 -15.77
C VAL A 122 -5.29 5.65 -17.02
N GLY A 123 -5.44 6.78 -17.72
CA GLY A 123 -4.61 7.14 -18.86
C GLY A 123 -3.14 7.26 -18.51
N ASP A 124 -2.83 7.94 -17.42
CA ASP A 124 -1.45 8.08 -16.90
C ASP A 124 -0.84 6.71 -16.57
N VAL A 125 -1.54 5.86 -15.83
CA VAL A 125 -1.07 4.51 -15.47
C VAL A 125 -0.91 3.63 -16.72
N ARG A 126 -1.81 3.72 -17.69
CA ARG A 126 -1.70 3.01 -18.97
C ARG A 126 -0.45 3.43 -19.75
N ASN A 127 -0.16 4.73 -19.81
CA ASN A 127 1.05 5.24 -20.46
C ASN A 127 2.33 4.77 -19.76
N LEU A 128 2.35 4.84 -18.43
CA LEU A 128 3.47 4.35 -17.62
C LEU A 128 3.72 2.84 -17.83
N THR A 129 2.67 2.03 -17.92
CA THR A 129 2.80 0.58 -18.15
C THR A 129 3.20 0.23 -19.59
N ARG A 130 2.73 0.98 -20.58
CA ARG A 130 3.11 0.76 -21.99
C ARG A 130 4.60 1.03 -22.23
N THR A 131 5.14 2.11 -21.72
CA THR A 131 6.57 2.44 -21.83
C THR A 131 7.46 1.43 -21.11
N THR A 132 6.93 0.71 -20.14
CA THR A 132 7.64 -0.32 -19.39
C THR A 132 8.08 -1.50 -20.26
N ALA A 133 7.30 -1.88 -21.28
CA ALA A 133 7.67 -2.98 -22.17
C ALA A 133 8.95 -2.66 -22.97
N SER A 134 9.02 -1.46 -23.52
CA SER A 134 10.23 -0.97 -24.23
C SER A 134 11.44 -0.87 -23.29
N GLN A 135 11.23 -0.37 -22.07
CA GLN A 135 12.29 -0.30 -21.05
C GLN A 135 12.76 -1.67 -20.58
N GLY A 136 11.90 -2.69 -20.60
CA GLY A 136 12.28 -4.09 -20.35
C GLY A 136 13.26 -4.60 -21.40
N GLN A 137 13.01 -4.30 -22.67
CA GLN A 137 13.91 -4.63 -23.78
C GLN A 137 15.26 -3.92 -23.66
N ASP A 138 15.28 -2.61 -23.39
CA ASP A 138 16.50 -1.84 -23.17
C ASP A 138 17.32 -2.38 -21.99
N SER A 139 16.64 -2.80 -20.91
CA SER A 139 17.30 -3.40 -19.76
C SER A 139 17.94 -4.73 -20.09
N PHE A 140 17.31 -5.53 -20.95
CA PHE A 140 17.89 -6.77 -21.47
C PHE A 140 19.16 -6.50 -22.32
N PHE A 141 19.10 -5.57 -23.27
CA PHE A 141 20.26 -5.23 -24.10
C PHE A 141 21.42 -4.71 -23.24
N ARG A 142 21.16 -3.84 -22.28
CA ARG A 142 22.22 -3.37 -21.35
C ARG A 142 22.81 -4.52 -20.54
N ALA A 143 21.99 -5.47 -20.08
CA ALA A 143 22.46 -6.64 -19.34
C ALA A 143 23.37 -7.54 -20.22
N CYS A 144 22.98 -7.79 -21.47
CA CYS A 144 23.79 -8.53 -22.45
C CYS A 144 25.11 -7.82 -22.72
N THR A 145 25.07 -6.51 -23.01
CA THR A 145 26.27 -5.70 -23.26
C THR A 145 27.21 -5.73 -22.06
N LEU A 146 26.71 -5.56 -20.86
CA LEU A 146 27.51 -5.63 -19.61
C LEU A 146 28.18 -6.99 -19.46
N ALA A 147 27.42 -8.08 -19.63
CA ALA A 147 27.95 -9.45 -19.49
C ALA A 147 29.03 -9.70 -20.55
N ASN A 148 28.78 -9.33 -21.81
CA ASN A 148 29.74 -9.47 -22.90
C ASN A 148 31.03 -8.67 -22.68
N MET A 149 30.91 -7.40 -22.29
CA MET A 149 32.09 -6.57 -21.96
C MET A 149 32.96 -7.19 -20.86
N GLN A 150 32.32 -7.74 -19.82
CA GLN A 150 33.02 -8.36 -18.71
C GLN A 150 33.78 -9.63 -19.15
N VAL A 151 33.16 -10.48 -19.94
CA VAL A 151 33.82 -11.71 -20.43
C VAL A 151 34.89 -11.38 -21.46
N SER A 152 34.62 -10.50 -22.43
CA SER A 152 35.57 -10.08 -23.48
C SER A 152 36.79 -9.38 -22.90
N SER A 153 36.69 -8.75 -21.73
CA SER A 153 37.85 -8.16 -21.05
C SER A 153 38.84 -9.20 -20.51
N GLY A 154 38.45 -10.48 -20.43
CA GLY A 154 39.25 -11.55 -19.84
C GLY A 154 39.42 -11.45 -18.32
N ALA A 155 38.86 -10.42 -17.67
CA ALA A 155 39.01 -10.18 -16.24
C ALA A 155 37.96 -10.91 -15.38
N PHE A 156 36.87 -11.37 -15.99
CA PHE A 156 35.73 -11.97 -15.28
C PHE A 156 35.33 -13.30 -15.91
N THR A 157 34.91 -14.25 -15.07
CA THR A 157 34.35 -15.52 -15.54
C THR A 157 32.92 -15.32 -16.07
N TYR A 158 32.49 -16.25 -16.93
CA TYR A 158 31.13 -16.26 -17.49
C TYR A 158 30.04 -16.19 -16.43
N ASP A 159 30.10 -17.06 -15.43
CA ASP A 159 29.11 -17.09 -14.35
C ASP A 159 29.12 -15.82 -13.48
N PHE A 160 30.29 -15.19 -13.29
CA PHE A 160 30.35 -13.86 -12.64
C PHE A 160 29.62 -12.81 -13.47
N ALA A 161 29.87 -12.76 -14.78
CA ALA A 161 29.27 -11.78 -15.69
C ALA A 161 27.74 -11.94 -15.74
N ILE A 162 27.23 -13.17 -15.84
CA ILE A 162 25.79 -13.46 -15.82
C ILE A 162 25.16 -13.02 -14.49
N LYS A 163 25.75 -13.40 -13.36
CA LYS A 163 25.23 -13.00 -12.03
C LYS A 163 25.25 -11.50 -11.83
N ASN A 164 26.29 -10.83 -12.30
CA ASN A 164 26.41 -9.38 -12.21
C ASN A 164 25.37 -8.66 -13.09
N ALA A 165 25.13 -9.15 -14.31
CA ALA A 165 24.07 -8.64 -15.18
C ALA A 165 22.68 -8.79 -14.54
N ILE A 166 22.37 -9.96 -13.98
CA ILE A 166 21.11 -10.18 -13.24
C ILE A 166 21.02 -9.24 -12.04
N ARG A 167 22.09 -9.04 -11.29
CA ARG A 167 22.14 -8.12 -10.15
C ARG A 167 21.88 -6.68 -10.58
N GLN A 168 22.47 -6.24 -11.67
CA GLN A 168 22.29 -4.89 -12.20
C GLN A 168 20.82 -4.64 -12.57
N VAL A 169 20.19 -5.56 -13.31
CA VAL A 169 18.77 -5.45 -13.66
C VAL A 169 17.88 -5.46 -12.41
N ALA A 170 18.18 -6.31 -11.43
CA ALA A 170 17.43 -6.38 -10.19
C ALA A 170 17.52 -5.08 -9.36
N LYS A 171 18.72 -4.47 -9.34
CA LYS A 171 18.96 -3.18 -8.66
C LYS A 171 18.23 -2.04 -9.35
N GLU A 172 18.33 -1.99 -10.67
CA GLU A 172 17.67 -0.95 -11.45
C GLU A 172 16.16 -1.08 -11.42
N GLY A 173 15.62 -2.29 -11.60
CA GLY A 173 14.20 -2.53 -11.83
C GLY A 173 13.73 -1.88 -13.14
N LEU A 174 12.44 -1.97 -13.42
CA LEU A 174 11.86 -1.25 -14.55
C LEU A 174 11.76 0.24 -14.24
N LYS A 175 12.13 1.04 -15.22
CA LYS A 175 12.18 2.49 -15.11
C LYS A 175 11.16 3.14 -16.03
N VAL A 176 10.65 4.28 -15.63
CA VAL A 176 9.85 5.19 -16.45
C VAL A 176 10.70 6.42 -16.74
N GLN A 177 10.92 6.69 -18.01
CA GLN A 177 11.62 7.90 -18.44
C GLN A 177 10.59 8.95 -18.87
N TYR A 178 10.66 10.13 -18.27
CA TYR A 178 9.79 11.25 -18.60
C TYR A 178 10.41 12.12 -19.70
N PRO A 179 9.59 12.84 -20.49
CA PRO A 179 10.10 13.75 -21.51
C PRO A 179 11.07 14.83 -20.97
N THR A 180 10.95 15.15 -19.69
CA THR A 180 11.85 16.08 -18.97
C THR A 180 13.23 15.51 -18.68
N GLY A 181 13.51 14.24 -19.03
CA GLY A 181 14.73 13.54 -18.67
C GLY A 181 14.71 12.93 -17.25
N HIS A 182 13.70 13.21 -16.46
CA HIS A 182 13.53 12.57 -15.14
C HIS A 182 13.26 11.07 -15.29
N VAL A 183 13.80 10.27 -14.37
CA VAL A 183 13.66 8.82 -14.38
C VAL A 183 13.18 8.33 -13.02
N ASP A 184 12.06 7.63 -12.99
CA ASP A 184 11.55 6.95 -11.80
C ASP A 184 11.53 5.42 -11.99
N LYS A 185 11.51 4.69 -10.88
CA LYS A 185 11.12 3.27 -10.91
C LYS A 185 9.61 3.16 -11.17
N LEU A 186 9.19 2.12 -11.87
CA LEU A 186 7.79 1.92 -12.25
C LEU A 186 6.83 1.97 -11.03
N ASP A 187 7.18 1.29 -9.95
CA ASP A 187 6.40 1.30 -8.71
C ASP A 187 6.28 2.70 -8.09
N VAL A 188 7.33 3.51 -8.18
CA VAL A 188 7.34 4.90 -7.71
C VAL A 188 6.47 5.79 -8.59
N ALA A 189 6.61 5.67 -9.91
CA ALA A 189 5.85 6.45 -10.88
C ALA A 189 4.34 6.20 -10.78
N VAL A 190 3.93 4.93 -10.77
CA VAL A 190 2.52 4.53 -10.67
C VAL A 190 1.93 4.92 -9.32
N ARG A 191 2.69 4.68 -8.22
CA ARG A 191 2.25 5.13 -6.90
C ARG A 191 2.00 6.64 -6.86
N ARG A 192 2.91 7.43 -7.41
CA ARG A 192 2.76 8.89 -7.45
C ARG A 192 1.53 9.29 -8.25
N ALA A 193 1.35 8.73 -9.45
CA ALA A 193 0.22 9.06 -10.31
C ALA A 193 -1.13 8.78 -9.62
N VAL A 194 -1.31 7.58 -9.06
CA VAL A 194 -2.57 7.18 -8.44
C VAL A 194 -2.81 7.91 -7.12
N LEU A 195 -1.81 7.98 -6.24
CA LEU A 195 -1.95 8.68 -4.96
C LEU A 195 -2.30 10.17 -5.16
N THR A 196 -1.61 10.83 -6.09
CA THR A 196 -1.87 12.24 -6.41
C THR A 196 -3.24 12.41 -7.04
N GLY A 197 -3.61 11.54 -8.00
CA GLY A 197 -4.92 11.58 -8.63
C GLY A 197 -6.08 11.40 -7.65
N VAL A 198 -5.99 10.41 -6.75
CA VAL A 198 -6.99 10.18 -5.70
C VAL A 198 -7.10 11.38 -4.76
N ASN A 199 -5.96 11.91 -4.31
CA ASN A 199 -5.95 13.03 -3.38
C ASN A 199 -6.47 14.31 -4.00
N GLN A 200 -6.12 14.60 -5.26
CA GLN A 200 -6.65 15.75 -6.01
C GLN A 200 -8.15 15.62 -6.27
N SER A 201 -8.62 14.43 -6.67
CA SER A 201 -10.05 14.17 -6.83
C SER A 201 -10.83 14.43 -5.54
N ALA A 202 -10.37 13.89 -4.42
CA ALA A 202 -11.00 14.15 -3.12
C ALA A 202 -10.97 15.64 -2.74
N ALA A 203 -9.87 16.33 -3.01
CA ALA A 203 -9.72 17.75 -2.72
C ALA A 203 -10.69 18.62 -3.52
N GLU A 204 -10.82 18.36 -4.83
CA GLU A 204 -11.77 19.10 -5.68
C GLU A 204 -13.23 18.82 -5.30
N LEU A 205 -13.56 17.57 -4.93
CA LEU A 205 -14.88 17.23 -4.40
C LEU A 205 -15.15 17.94 -3.07
N ASN A 206 -14.16 18.07 -2.19
CA ASN A 206 -14.30 18.82 -0.94
C ASN A 206 -14.50 20.31 -1.18
N MET A 207 -13.86 20.88 -2.22
CA MET A 207 -14.12 22.27 -2.63
C MET A 207 -15.55 22.45 -3.11
N MET A 208 -16.05 21.57 -4.00
CA MET A 208 -17.44 21.61 -4.46
C MET A 208 -18.42 21.44 -3.29
N TYR A 209 -18.15 20.50 -2.39
CA TYR A 209 -18.96 20.27 -1.20
C TYR A 209 -19.03 21.53 -0.32
N ALA A 210 -17.88 22.16 -0.08
CA ALA A 210 -17.79 23.38 0.71
C ALA A 210 -18.52 24.57 0.03
N ASP A 211 -18.51 24.63 -1.31
CA ASP A 211 -19.26 25.65 -2.07
C ASP A 211 -20.76 25.46 -1.89
N GLU A 212 -21.28 24.24 -2.05
CA GLU A 212 -22.70 23.96 -1.92
C GLU A 212 -23.25 24.21 -0.51
N ILE A 213 -22.46 23.95 0.53
CA ILE A 213 -22.85 24.20 1.93
C ILE A 213 -22.58 25.66 2.35
N GLY A 214 -21.83 26.43 1.55
CA GLY A 214 -21.44 27.80 1.86
C GLY A 214 -20.37 27.89 2.95
N ALA A 215 -19.46 26.89 3.05
CA ALA A 215 -18.36 26.89 4.00
C ALA A 215 -17.11 27.56 3.42
N ASP A 216 -16.66 28.67 4.01
CA ASP A 216 -15.41 29.32 3.61
C ASP A 216 -14.17 28.69 4.27
N LEU A 217 -14.32 28.12 5.46
CA LEU A 217 -13.20 27.59 6.21
C LEU A 217 -12.95 26.12 5.92
N VAL A 218 -11.67 25.75 5.89
CA VAL A 218 -11.21 24.35 5.78
C VAL A 218 -10.17 24.05 6.84
N GLU A 219 -10.20 22.85 7.39
CA GLU A 219 -9.15 22.31 8.26
C GLU A 219 -8.31 21.30 7.49
N VAL A 220 -6.99 21.51 7.48
CA VAL A 220 -6.03 20.64 6.81
C VAL A 220 -5.66 19.47 7.72
N THR A 221 -5.48 18.27 7.15
CA THR A 221 -5.05 17.10 7.93
C THR A 221 -3.62 17.23 8.44
N ALA A 222 -3.32 16.54 9.53
CA ALA A 222 -1.99 16.46 10.11
C ALA A 222 -1.56 15.01 10.31
N HIS A 223 -0.28 14.71 10.16
CA HIS A 223 0.28 13.39 10.43
C HIS A 223 1.76 13.47 10.83
N MET A 224 2.21 12.54 11.63
CA MET A 224 3.62 12.41 12.00
C MET A 224 4.52 12.17 10.78
N GLY A 225 5.69 12.79 10.79
CA GLY A 225 6.70 12.65 9.74
C GLY A 225 6.26 13.27 8.41
N ALA A 226 5.51 14.35 8.44
CA ALA A 226 5.31 15.22 7.29
C ALA A 226 6.66 15.74 6.76
N ARG A 227 6.75 16.00 5.45
CA ARG A 227 7.95 16.69 4.94
C ARG A 227 8.04 18.09 5.55
N PRO A 228 9.24 18.62 5.79
CA PRO A 228 9.39 19.91 6.49
C PRO A 228 8.57 21.05 5.90
N SER A 229 8.49 21.16 4.57
CA SER A 229 7.68 22.16 3.87
C SER A 229 6.16 22.01 4.09
N HIS A 230 5.69 20.82 4.49
CA HIS A 230 4.28 20.56 4.77
C HIS A 230 3.95 20.61 6.26
N ALA A 231 4.96 20.43 7.11
CA ALA A 231 4.78 20.46 8.57
C ALA A 231 4.31 21.83 9.07
N VAL A 232 4.67 22.89 8.37
CA VAL A 232 4.38 24.29 8.77
C VAL A 232 2.90 24.65 8.70
N TRP A 233 2.13 23.98 7.86
CA TRP A 233 0.72 24.31 7.63
C TRP A 233 -0.26 23.16 7.95
N GLN A 234 0.24 21.99 8.33
CA GLN A 234 -0.64 20.86 8.68
C GLN A 234 -1.47 21.14 9.93
N GLY A 235 -2.70 20.64 9.93
CA GLY A 235 -3.64 20.82 11.05
C GLY A 235 -4.16 22.25 11.21
N GLY A 236 -3.81 23.18 10.31
CA GLY A 236 -4.30 24.56 10.34
C GLY A 236 -5.72 24.68 9.78
N ILE A 237 -6.40 25.76 10.17
CA ILE A 237 -7.66 26.21 9.60
C ILE A 237 -7.38 27.40 8.69
N TYR A 238 -7.96 27.41 7.49
CA TYR A 238 -7.68 28.39 6.44
C TYR A 238 -8.96 28.88 5.77
N SER A 239 -8.96 30.14 5.33
CA SER A 239 -10.03 30.70 4.49
C SER A 239 -9.80 30.35 3.03
N ARG A 240 -10.77 29.69 2.40
CA ARG A 240 -10.74 29.34 0.97
C ARG A 240 -10.81 30.58 0.07
N SER A 241 -11.66 31.53 0.44
CA SER A 241 -11.81 32.78 -0.29
C SER A 241 -10.64 33.75 -0.07
N GLY A 242 -9.84 33.57 0.98
CA GLY A 242 -8.82 34.51 1.44
C GLY A 242 -9.37 35.85 1.96
N LYS A 243 -10.70 35.96 2.11
CA LYS A 243 -11.36 37.21 2.54
C LYS A 243 -11.63 37.28 4.04
N ASN A 244 -11.55 36.16 4.74
CA ASN A 244 -11.75 36.11 6.17
C ASN A 244 -10.46 36.54 6.90
N SER A 245 -10.45 37.73 7.50
CA SER A 245 -9.26 38.28 8.16
C SER A 245 -8.83 37.53 9.43
N SER A 246 -9.69 36.67 9.99
CA SER A 246 -9.39 35.86 11.18
C SER A 246 -8.62 34.59 10.86
N TYR A 247 -8.55 34.19 9.58
CA TYR A 247 -7.91 32.96 9.14
C TYR A 247 -6.99 33.22 7.95
N PRO A 248 -5.80 32.61 7.89
CA PRO A 248 -4.90 32.80 6.76
C PRO A 248 -5.47 32.24 5.47
N SER A 249 -5.00 32.76 4.34
CA SER A 249 -5.39 32.30 3.00
C SER A 249 -5.00 30.86 2.78
N PHE A 250 -5.94 30.02 2.33
CA PHE A 250 -5.72 28.60 2.06
C PHE A 250 -4.67 28.39 0.98
N ILE A 251 -4.80 29.06 -0.16
CA ILE A 251 -3.90 28.87 -1.31
C ILE A 251 -2.49 29.36 -0.99
N GLU A 252 -2.36 30.57 -0.43
CA GLU A 252 -1.05 31.17 -0.14
C GLU A 252 -0.28 30.41 0.94
N SER A 253 -0.98 29.91 1.97
CA SER A 253 -0.35 29.21 3.08
C SER A 253 0.06 27.80 2.75
N THR A 254 -0.72 27.08 1.92
CA THR A 254 -0.55 25.64 1.69
C THR A 254 0.01 25.31 0.30
N GLY A 255 0.07 26.30 -0.61
CA GLY A 255 0.42 26.07 -2.00
C GLY A 255 -0.57 25.14 -2.74
N TYR A 256 -1.83 25.06 -2.29
CA TYR A 256 -2.85 24.26 -2.97
C TYR A 256 -2.95 24.63 -4.45
N GLY A 257 -3.01 23.63 -5.33
CA GLY A 257 -3.00 23.82 -6.79
C GLY A 257 -1.60 23.74 -7.41
N THR A 258 -0.53 23.66 -6.61
CA THR A 258 0.84 23.44 -7.09
C THR A 258 1.30 22.01 -6.88
N GLY A 259 2.31 21.56 -7.63
CA GLY A 259 2.86 20.22 -7.50
C GLY A 259 3.51 19.94 -6.14
N ASP A 260 4.08 20.92 -5.50
CA ASP A 260 4.78 20.79 -4.22
C ASP A 260 3.91 21.15 -3.00
N GLY A 261 2.72 21.69 -3.24
CA GLY A 261 1.79 22.12 -2.21
C GLY A 261 0.87 21.01 -1.70
N LEU A 262 -0.19 21.44 -1.00
CA LEU A 262 -1.23 20.57 -0.48
C LEU A 262 -1.93 19.82 -1.62
N CYS A 263 -2.15 18.51 -1.43
CA CYS A 263 -2.69 17.57 -2.43
C CYS A 263 -1.84 17.43 -3.71
N GLY A 264 -0.64 17.99 -3.74
CA GLY A 264 0.33 17.83 -4.82
C GLY A 264 1.06 16.47 -4.78
N TRP A 265 2.23 16.39 -5.41
CA TRP A 265 2.96 15.13 -5.62
C TRP A 265 3.33 14.42 -4.32
N ASN A 266 2.88 13.16 -4.20
CA ASN A 266 3.10 12.32 -3.03
C ASN A 266 2.63 12.96 -1.69
N CYS A 267 1.82 13.99 -1.74
CA CYS A 267 1.21 14.56 -0.56
C CYS A 267 0.23 13.56 0.06
N ARG A 268 0.26 13.44 1.39
CA ARG A 268 -0.69 12.61 2.15
C ARG A 268 -1.65 13.45 2.99
N HIS A 269 -1.52 14.78 2.90
CA HIS A 269 -2.47 15.68 3.51
C HIS A 269 -3.68 15.84 2.60
N SER A 270 -4.84 15.99 3.21
CA SER A 270 -6.10 16.36 2.62
C SER A 270 -6.68 17.51 3.45
N PHE A 271 -7.88 17.95 3.15
CA PHE A 271 -8.60 18.94 3.95
C PHE A 271 -10.09 18.63 3.91
N HIS A 272 -10.83 19.28 4.77
CA HIS A 272 -12.30 19.17 4.82
C HIS A 272 -12.91 20.52 5.20
N ALA A 273 -14.20 20.69 4.92
CA ALA A 273 -14.95 21.85 5.37
C ALA A 273 -14.88 21.97 6.90
N TYR A 274 -14.59 23.18 7.39
CA TYR A 274 -14.61 23.51 8.80
C TYR A 274 -15.73 24.53 9.06
N TYR A 275 -16.48 24.30 10.11
CA TYR A 275 -17.57 25.18 10.49
C TYR A 275 -17.18 25.89 11.79
N GLU A 276 -17.28 27.22 11.79
CA GLU A 276 -16.91 28.03 12.94
C GLU A 276 -17.71 27.60 14.17
N GLY A 277 -17.02 27.43 15.29
CA GLY A 277 -17.61 26.89 16.52
C GLY A 277 -17.67 25.36 16.60
N SER A 278 -17.35 24.62 15.53
CA SER A 278 -17.27 23.16 15.56
C SER A 278 -15.96 22.69 16.19
N PRO A 279 -15.95 21.49 16.80
CA PRO A 279 -14.73 20.91 17.33
C PRO A 279 -13.68 20.70 16.23
N ARG A 280 -12.45 21.07 16.49
CA ARG A 280 -11.31 20.81 15.60
C ARG A 280 -10.99 19.31 15.58
N THR A 281 -10.55 18.83 14.40
CA THR A 281 -10.03 17.46 14.27
C THR A 281 -8.76 17.26 15.08
N TYR A 282 -7.94 18.32 15.18
CA TYR A 282 -6.65 18.28 15.85
C TYR A 282 -6.61 19.30 16.98
N SER A 283 -6.43 18.81 18.23
CA SER A 283 -6.19 19.70 19.36
C SER A 283 -4.85 20.42 19.21
N ARG A 284 -4.73 21.60 19.81
CA ARG A 284 -3.47 22.34 19.85
C ARG A 284 -2.35 21.51 20.48
N GLU A 285 -2.62 20.87 21.60
CA GLU A 285 -1.68 19.97 22.28
C GLU A 285 -1.18 18.85 21.36
N TYR A 286 -2.09 18.24 20.57
CA TYR A 286 -1.70 17.22 19.61
C TYR A 286 -0.75 17.75 18.54
N LEU A 287 -1.07 18.90 17.95
CA LEU A 287 -0.23 19.51 16.89
C LEU A 287 1.15 19.91 17.43
N GLU A 288 1.18 20.47 18.63
CA GLU A 288 2.43 20.84 19.30
C GLU A 288 3.33 19.64 19.60
N ASN A 289 2.75 18.47 19.84
CA ASN A 289 3.49 17.23 20.16
C ASN A 289 3.69 16.30 18.95
N LEU A 290 3.19 16.65 17.77
CA LEU A 290 3.08 15.75 16.63
C LEU A 290 4.42 15.17 16.15
N ASP A 291 5.46 15.97 16.11
CA ASP A 291 6.79 15.61 15.60
C ASP A 291 7.93 15.96 16.60
N LYS A 292 7.60 16.09 17.90
CA LYS A 292 8.61 16.34 18.94
C LYS A 292 9.49 15.13 19.23
N ASP A 293 8.98 13.92 18.95
CA ASP A 293 9.72 12.71 19.23
C ASP A 293 10.94 12.59 18.33
N VAL A 294 12.08 12.34 18.96
CA VAL A 294 13.32 11.94 18.32
C VAL A 294 13.70 10.55 18.80
N TYR A 295 14.29 9.77 17.93
CA TYR A 295 14.61 8.37 18.19
C TYR A 295 16.10 8.12 18.04
N GLU A 296 16.67 7.44 19.01
CA GLU A 296 18.07 7.03 18.94
C GLU A 296 18.20 5.62 18.36
N TYR A 297 19.09 5.46 17.39
CA TYR A 297 19.42 4.16 16.83
C TYR A 297 20.86 4.16 16.29
N ARG A 298 21.74 3.30 16.87
CA ARG A 298 23.14 3.13 16.46
C ARG A 298 23.87 4.48 16.36
N ASP A 299 23.96 5.20 17.43
CA ASP A 299 24.68 6.48 17.57
C ASP A 299 24.17 7.61 16.65
N LYS A 300 22.94 7.48 16.16
CA LYS A 300 22.25 8.50 15.38
C LYS A 300 20.87 8.78 15.92
N THR A 301 20.54 10.07 15.94
CA THR A 301 19.20 10.56 16.25
C THR A 301 18.39 10.75 14.96
N TYR A 302 17.14 10.39 14.99
CA TYR A 302 16.21 10.48 13.85
C TYR A 302 14.96 11.22 14.28
N THR A 303 14.55 12.20 13.51
CA THR A 303 13.18 12.75 13.54
C THR A 303 12.19 11.73 12.98
N ASN A 304 10.89 11.94 13.20
CA ASN A 304 9.85 11.09 12.60
C ASN A 304 9.96 11.01 11.08
N TYR A 305 10.26 12.12 10.42
CA TYR A 305 10.47 12.16 8.96
C TYR A 305 11.67 11.31 8.53
N GLU A 306 12.83 11.51 9.15
CA GLU A 306 14.07 10.79 8.84
C GLU A 306 13.96 9.29 9.13
N ALA A 307 13.31 8.92 10.24
CA ALA A 307 13.02 7.53 10.56
C ALA A 307 12.12 6.89 9.48
N GLY A 308 11.14 7.64 8.97
CA GLY A 308 10.33 7.23 7.83
C GLY A 308 11.16 6.99 6.56
N GLN A 309 12.08 7.90 6.23
CA GLN A 309 12.96 7.75 5.07
C GLN A 309 13.92 6.55 5.22
N LYS A 310 14.45 6.31 6.42
CA LYS A 310 15.31 5.16 6.71
C LYS A 310 14.57 3.84 6.60
N GLN A 311 13.33 3.75 7.12
CA GLN A 311 12.48 2.58 6.93
C GLN A 311 12.25 2.28 5.44
N ARG A 312 11.94 3.30 4.63
CA ARG A 312 11.79 3.14 3.17
C ARG A 312 13.06 2.70 2.49
N ALA A 313 14.24 3.10 2.98
CA ALA A 313 15.51 2.61 2.46
C ALA A 313 15.67 1.11 2.69
N TYR A 314 15.31 0.60 3.88
CA TYR A 314 15.27 -0.85 4.16
C TYR A 314 14.27 -1.58 3.26
N GLU A 315 13.06 -1.04 3.09
CA GLU A 315 12.03 -1.63 2.24
C GLU A 315 12.50 -1.75 0.78
N ARG A 316 13.18 -0.73 0.25
CA ARG A 316 13.78 -0.77 -1.09
C ARG A 316 14.87 -1.83 -1.21
N ALA A 317 15.77 -1.92 -0.24
CA ALA A 317 16.84 -2.91 -0.22
C ALA A 317 16.30 -4.36 -0.14
N ILE A 318 15.24 -4.58 0.65
CA ILE A 318 14.55 -5.87 0.72
C ILE A 318 13.95 -6.25 -0.64
N ARG A 319 13.26 -5.32 -1.32
CA ARG A 319 12.70 -5.59 -2.66
C ARG A 319 13.78 -5.86 -3.70
N GLU A 320 14.88 -5.15 -3.63
CA GLU A 320 16.04 -5.35 -4.52
C GLU A 320 16.61 -6.77 -4.38
N GLU A 321 16.89 -7.23 -3.15
CA GLU A 321 17.40 -8.58 -2.91
C GLU A 321 16.38 -9.67 -3.32
N LYS A 322 15.09 -9.43 -3.12
CA LYS A 322 14.03 -10.35 -3.57
C LYS A 322 13.97 -10.44 -5.10
N ARG A 323 14.10 -9.31 -5.82
CA ARG A 323 14.17 -9.32 -7.28
C ARG A 323 15.41 -10.07 -7.77
N TYR A 324 16.55 -9.85 -7.11
CA TYR A 324 17.79 -10.56 -7.46
C TYR A 324 17.65 -12.08 -7.27
N LEU A 325 17.14 -12.53 -6.14
CA LEU A 325 16.82 -13.94 -5.90
C LEU A 325 15.91 -14.54 -6.96
N ALA A 326 14.93 -13.75 -7.40
CA ALA A 326 14.00 -14.16 -8.45
C ALA A 326 14.72 -14.39 -9.79
N GLY A 327 15.57 -13.46 -10.18
CA GLY A 327 16.40 -13.59 -11.39
C GLY A 327 17.34 -14.79 -11.33
N LEU A 328 18.07 -14.94 -10.21
CA LEU A 328 18.95 -16.10 -10.00
C LEU A 328 18.19 -17.43 -10.10
N ASN A 329 17.02 -17.52 -9.47
CA ASN A 329 16.20 -18.73 -9.51
C ASN A 329 15.66 -19.03 -10.91
N ALA A 330 15.31 -18.00 -11.68
CA ALA A 330 14.89 -18.16 -13.07
C ALA A 330 16.04 -18.68 -13.94
N ALA A 331 17.23 -18.09 -13.81
CA ALA A 331 18.45 -18.53 -14.49
C ALA A 331 18.85 -19.96 -14.10
N TYR A 332 18.82 -20.29 -12.79
CA TYR A 332 19.10 -21.62 -12.27
C TYR A 332 18.21 -22.72 -12.86
N LYS A 333 16.93 -22.44 -13.04
CA LYS A 333 15.97 -23.39 -13.64
C LYS A 333 16.17 -23.59 -15.13
N GLU A 334 16.64 -22.56 -15.80
CA GLU A 334 16.74 -22.53 -17.26
C GLU A 334 18.04 -23.09 -17.80
N THR A 335 19.17 -22.81 -17.12
CA THR A 335 20.50 -23.29 -17.59
C THR A 335 20.62 -24.81 -17.46
N SER A 336 21.29 -25.46 -18.44
CA SER A 336 21.73 -26.84 -18.37
C SER A 336 23.15 -26.98 -17.80
N ASP A 337 23.95 -25.90 -17.79
CA ASP A 337 25.30 -25.88 -17.30
C ASP A 337 25.38 -26.10 -15.78
N GLN A 338 26.03 -27.20 -15.38
CA GLN A 338 26.12 -27.60 -13.97
C GLN A 338 27.05 -26.70 -13.15
N ALA A 339 28.10 -26.15 -13.75
CA ALA A 339 29.01 -25.22 -13.08
C ALA A 339 28.28 -23.90 -12.78
N LEU A 340 27.57 -23.37 -13.77
CA LEU A 340 26.73 -22.17 -13.61
C LEU A 340 25.61 -22.42 -12.58
N LYS A 341 24.94 -23.58 -12.58
CA LYS A 341 23.95 -23.94 -11.54
C LYS A 341 24.53 -23.87 -10.14
N THR A 342 25.71 -24.44 -9.95
CA THR A 342 26.40 -24.43 -8.65
C THR A 342 26.71 -22.99 -8.22
N SER A 343 27.21 -22.18 -9.13
CA SER A 343 27.54 -20.78 -8.91
C SER A 343 26.29 -19.93 -8.61
N LEU A 344 25.19 -20.11 -9.35
CA LEU A 344 23.91 -19.43 -9.13
C LEU A 344 23.32 -19.80 -7.76
N ARG A 345 23.39 -21.07 -7.38
CA ARG A 345 22.91 -21.54 -6.08
C ARG A 345 23.68 -20.90 -4.91
N ALA A 346 25.00 -20.83 -4.99
CA ALA A 346 25.82 -20.18 -3.96
C ALA A 346 25.45 -18.68 -3.83
N ASP A 347 25.17 -18.00 -4.95
CA ASP A 347 24.73 -16.61 -4.93
C ASP A 347 23.31 -16.43 -4.38
N MET A 348 22.41 -17.41 -4.65
CA MET A 348 21.07 -17.42 -4.04
C MET A 348 21.14 -17.56 -2.51
N GLU A 349 21.98 -18.45 -2.00
CA GLU A 349 22.21 -18.62 -0.56
C GLU A 349 22.76 -17.34 0.07
N SER A 350 23.76 -16.73 -0.55
CA SER A 350 24.36 -15.47 -0.10
C SER A 350 23.34 -14.32 -0.11
N SER A 351 22.52 -14.23 -1.16
CA SER A 351 21.47 -13.23 -1.28
C SER A 351 20.37 -13.44 -0.22
N ALA A 352 19.98 -14.69 0.05
CA ALA A 352 19.01 -15.01 1.10
C ALA A 352 19.50 -14.58 2.50
N VAL A 353 20.80 -14.76 2.78
CA VAL A 353 21.43 -14.27 4.03
C VAL A 353 21.37 -12.75 4.13
N ARG A 354 21.71 -12.02 3.04
CA ARG A 354 21.63 -10.54 3.02
C ARG A 354 20.20 -10.06 3.19
N LEU A 355 19.24 -10.70 2.51
CA LEU A 355 17.81 -10.41 2.65
C LEU A 355 17.36 -10.56 4.12
N LYS A 356 17.67 -11.69 4.74
CA LYS A 356 17.30 -11.95 6.12
C LYS A 356 17.91 -10.94 7.08
N ARG A 357 19.17 -10.59 6.88
CA ARG A 357 19.87 -9.57 7.68
C ARG A 357 19.19 -8.21 7.55
N THR A 358 18.81 -7.82 6.35
CA THR A 358 18.13 -6.53 6.09
C THR A 358 16.75 -6.51 6.72
N GLU A 359 15.98 -7.61 6.63
CA GLU A 359 14.68 -7.74 7.30
C GLU A 359 14.78 -7.64 8.83
N VAL A 360 15.79 -8.28 9.42
CA VAL A 360 16.05 -8.19 10.86
C VAL A 360 16.45 -6.78 11.26
N ASN A 361 17.36 -6.14 10.52
CA ASN A 361 17.78 -4.76 10.79
C ASN A 361 16.60 -3.79 10.69
N MET A 362 15.71 -3.95 9.70
CA MET A 362 14.50 -3.16 9.58
C MET A 362 13.58 -3.35 10.79
N LYS A 363 13.38 -4.59 11.23
CA LYS A 363 12.55 -4.87 12.43
C LYS A 363 13.10 -4.22 13.68
N ILE A 364 14.41 -4.31 13.91
CA ILE A 364 15.10 -3.68 15.05
C ILE A 364 14.96 -2.16 14.96
N PHE A 365 15.20 -1.58 13.79
CA PHE A 365 15.05 -0.15 13.57
C PHE A 365 13.62 0.32 13.82
N CYS A 366 12.62 -0.36 13.24
CA CYS A 366 11.22 -0.02 13.43
C CYS A 366 10.80 -0.10 14.91
N LYS A 367 11.32 -1.10 15.65
CA LYS A 367 11.09 -1.20 17.10
C LYS A 367 11.70 -0.02 17.86
N ALA A 368 12.95 0.33 17.55
CA ALA A 368 13.66 1.44 18.20
C ALA A 368 13.02 2.82 17.91
N THR A 369 12.39 2.97 16.75
CA THR A 369 11.75 4.22 16.31
C THR A 369 10.22 4.20 16.42
N ASN A 370 9.68 3.30 17.24
CA ASN A 370 8.22 3.13 17.46
C ASN A 370 7.38 3.05 16.16
N ARG A 371 7.94 2.42 15.11
CA ARG A 371 7.30 2.30 13.80
C ARG A 371 6.81 0.87 13.55
N LYS A 372 5.73 0.75 12.80
CA LYS A 372 5.23 -0.56 12.36
C LYS A 372 5.97 -1.01 11.12
N VAL A 373 6.33 -2.30 11.07
CA VAL A 373 6.83 -2.93 9.86
C VAL A 373 5.67 -3.10 8.88
N ASP A 374 5.74 -2.45 7.72
CA ASP A 374 4.77 -2.64 6.65
C ASP A 374 5.25 -3.76 5.71
N ASN A 375 4.71 -4.96 5.94
CA ASN A 375 5.08 -6.11 5.13
C ASN A 375 4.58 -6.01 3.67
N VAL A 376 3.51 -5.26 3.41
CA VAL A 376 2.98 -5.07 2.04
C VAL A 376 4.02 -4.36 1.17
N ARG A 377 4.73 -3.39 1.72
CA ARG A 377 5.78 -2.62 1.02
C ARG A 377 7.05 -3.41 0.69
N THR A 378 7.22 -4.56 1.29
CA THR A 378 8.39 -5.42 1.05
C THR A 378 8.04 -6.66 0.22
N GLN A 379 6.79 -6.81 -0.19
CA GLN A 379 6.37 -7.95 -1.02
C GLN A 379 6.92 -7.78 -2.44
N VAL A 380 7.49 -8.85 -2.94
CA VAL A 380 7.78 -9.08 -4.36
C VAL A 380 7.18 -10.43 -4.69
N TYR A 381 6.46 -10.52 -5.80
CA TYR A 381 5.68 -11.69 -6.13
C TYR A 381 6.54 -12.90 -6.49
N ALA A 382 6.04 -14.08 -6.15
CA ALA A 382 6.53 -15.40 -6.57
C ALA A 382 8.01 -15.70 -6.32
N VAL A 383 8.69 -14.97 -5.41
CA VAL A 383 10.03 -15.35 -4.98
C VAL A 383 9.93 -16.54 -4.04
N LYS A 384 10.58 -17.64 -4.41
CA LYS A 384 10.84 -18.74 -3.49
C LYS A 384 12.21 -18.52 -2.85
N ASP A 385 12.31 -18.72 -1.54
CA ASP A 385 13.59 -18.84 -0.86
C ASP A 385 14.32 -20.13 -1.27
N PRO A 386 15.58 -20.34 -0.87
CA PRO A 386 16.32 -21.55 -1.21
C PRO A 386 15.64 -22.85 -0.73
N SER A 387 14.76 -22.78 0.27
CA SER A 387 13.98 -23.90 0.76
C SER A 387 12.75 -24.23 -0.10
N GLY A 388 12.49 -23.42 -1.15
CA GLY A 388 11.35 -23.56 -2.04
C GLY A 388 10.05 -22.94 -1.52
N LYS A 389 10.06 -22.29 -0.36
CA LYS A 389 8.92 -21.61 0.22
C LYS A 389 8.66 -20.30 -0.52
N ILE A 390 7.42 -20.08 -0.95
CA ILE A 390 7.01 -18.82 -1.59
C ILE A 390 7.13 -17.69 -0.57
N VAL A 391 8.01 -16.72 -0.85
CA VAL A 391 8.23 -15.54 -0.02
C VAL A 391 7.40 -14.35 -0.52
N GLY A 392 6.66 -14.54 -1.60
CA GLY A 392 5.86 -13.54 -2.27
C GLY A 392 4.36 -13.82 -2.26
N PHE A 393 3.63 -12.98 -2.96
CA PHE A 393 2.17 -12.95 -3.00
C PHE A 393 1.60 -13.92 -4.06
N ASP A 394 0.55 -14.63 -3.74
CA ASP A 394 -0.15 -15.52 -4.67
C ASP A 394 -1.18 -14.74 -5.51
N LYS A 395 -1.25 -14.99 -6.84
CA LYS A 395 -2.24 -14.38 -7.75
C LYS A 395 -3.68 -14.61 -7.31
N SER A 396 -3.98 -15.78 -6.77
CA SER A 396 -5.30 -16.11 -6.23
C SER A 396 -5.66 -15.23 -5.05
N ALA A 397 -4.66 -14.75 -4.31
CA ALA A 397 -4.82 -13.84 -3.19
C ALA A 397 -5.19 -12.42 -3.64
N ALA A 398 -4.55 -11.92 -4.69
CA ALA A 398 -4.89 -10.62 -5.25
C ALA A 398 -6.32 -10.63 -5.79
N GLN A 399 -6.72 -11.72 -6.44
CA GLN A 399 -8.06 -11.88 -6.97
C GLN A 399 -9.12 -12.00 -5.86
N ARG A 400 -8.82 -12.73 -4.79
CA ARG A 400 -9.68 -12.82 -3.60
C ARG A 400 -9.75 -11.49 -2.85
N ALA A 401 -8.61 -10.81 -2.67
CA ALA A 401 -8.59 -9.47 -2.08
C ALA A 401 -9.46 -8.47 -2.86
N ARG A 402 -9.50 -8.57 -4.20
CA ARG A 402 -10.39 -7.74 -5.04
C ARG A 402 -11.86 -8.06 -4.85
N GLN A 403 -12.21 -9.34 -4.72
CA GLN A 403 -13.58 -9.74 -4.43
C GLN A 403 -14.04 -9.19 -3.09
N LEU A 404 -13.13 -9.07 -2.14
CA LEU A 404 -13.39 -8.52 -0.82
C LEU A 404 -13.37 -7.01 -0.72
N ALA A 405 -12.55 -6.37 -1.50
CA ALA A 405 -12.58 -4.92 -1.62
C ALA A 405 -13.92 -4.40 -2.19
N LYS A 406 -14.69 -5.30 -2.85
CA LYS A 406 -16.10 -5.08 -3.19
C LYS A 406 -17.05 -5.33 -2.01
N ALA A 407 -16.61 -5.95 -0.94
CA ALA A 407 -17.40 -6.15 0.26
C ALA A 407 -17.46 -4.83 1.02
N ARG A 408 -18.58 -4.15 0.92
CA ARG A 408 -18.89 -2.94 1.69
C ARG A 408 -18.86 -3.27 3.18
N GLY A 409 -18.62 -2.27 4.01
CA GLY A 409 -18.69 -2.38 5.45
C GLY A 409 -20.05 -2.95 5.94
N THR A 410 -20.07 -3.38 7.17
CA THR A 410 -21.26 -3.81 7.88
C THR A 410 -21.37 -2.98 9.15
N THR A 411 -22.46 -3.12 9.91
CA THR A 411 -22.69 -2.37 11.14
C THR A 411 -22.88 -3.31 12.32
N PHE A 412 -22.45 -2.91 13.51
CA PHE A 412 -22.90 -3.57 14.73
C PHE A 412 -24.42 -3.37 14.88
N ASN A 413 -25.13 -4.40 15.32
CA ASN A 413 -26.52 -4.24 15.74
C ASN A 413 -26.61 -3.45 17.07
N GLU A 414 -27.79 -2.90 17.39
CA GLU A 414 -28.01 -2.05 18.59
C GLU A 414 -27.54 -2.74 19.85
N LYS A 415 -27.91 -4.01 20.07
CA LYS A 415 -27.54 -4.79 21.26
C LYS A 415 -26.01 -4.88 21.43
N ILE A 416 -25.29 -5.05 20.34
CA ILE A 416 -23.81 -5.11 20.34
C ILE A 416 -23.22 -3.72 20.61
N VAL A 417 -23.81 -2.66 20.05
CA VAL A 417 -23.40 -1.27 20.31
C VAL A 417 -23.50 -0.99 21.81
N ASP A 418 -24.63 -1.35 22.46
CA ASP A 418 -24.84 -1.14 23.90
C ASP A 418 -23.78 -1.88 24.73
N VAL A 419 -23.51 -3.15 24.40
CA VAL A 419 -22.49 -3.96 25.07
C VAL A 419 -21.10 -3.31 24.94
N ILE A 420 -20.75 -2.83 23.77
CA ILE A 420 -19.45 -2.20 23.51
C ILE A 420 -19.36 -0.86 24.25
N GLN A 421 -20.40 -0.04 24.17
CA GLN A 421 -20.43 1.28 24.81
C GLN A 421 -20.40 1.19 26.34
N GLY A 422 -21.01 0.17 26.90
CA GLY A 422 -20.95 -0.11 28.34
C GLY A 422 -19.54 -0.40 28.86
N GLU A 423 -18.65 -0.94 28.02
CA GLU A 423 -17.27 -1.29 28.39
C GLU A 423 -16.22 -0.27 27.96
N PHE A 424 -16.41 0.36 26.79
CA PHE A 424 -15.38 1.20 26.15
C PHE A 424 -15.76 2.69 26.07
N GLY A 425 -16.97 3.05 26.45
CA GLY A 425 -17.53 4.37 26.24
C GLY A 425 -18.11 4.54 24.84
N ARG A 426 -18.50 5.77 24.49
CA ARG A 426 -19.24 6.06 23.28
C ARG A 426 -18.47 5.71 22.02
N LEU A 427 -19.09 4.91 21.14
CA LEU A 427 -18.61 4.65 19.78
C LEU A 427 -18.90 5.86 18.88
N ARG A 428 -17.93 6.26 18.08
CA ARG A 428 -18.13 7.32 17.06
C ARG A 428 -18.98 6.83 15.89
N THR A 429 -18.99 5.54 15.64
CA THR A 429 -19.77 4.89 14.58
C THR A 429 -20.01 3.42 14.90
N ALA A 430 -21.16 2.90 14.47
CA ALA A 430 -21.43 1.46 14.52
C ALA A 430 -20.83 0.71 13.32
N GLU A 431 -20.37 1.41 12.29
CA GLU A 431 -19.84 0.78 11.08
C GLU A 431 -18.53 0.06 11.31
N VAL A 432 -18.40 -1.10 10.67
CA VAL A 432 -17.21 -1.96 10.69
C VAL A 432 -16.79 -2.26 9.28
N ILE A 433 -15.52 -2.00 8.96
CA ILE A 433 -14.95 -2.25 7.62
C ILE A 433 -13.88 -3.35 7.67
N LEU A 434 -13.85 -4.15 6.62
CA LEU A 434 -12.75 -5.06 6.32
C LEU A 434 -11.93 -4.51 5.16
N ARG A 435 -10.80 -3.88 5.46
CA ARG A 435 -9.91 -3.26 4.47
C ARG A 435 -9.12 -4.30 3.68
N ALA A 436 -8.83 -4.00 2.42
CA ALA A 436 -8.07 -4.88 1.52
C ALA A 436 -6.71 -5.33 2.11
N GLU A 437 -5.99 -4.42 2.76
CA GLU A 437 -4.72 -4.75 3.43
C GLU A 437 -4.87 -5.76 4.56
N ARG A 438 -6.02 -5.75 5.26
CA ARG A 438 -6.32 -6.71 6.34
C ARG A 438 -6.69 -8.08 5.78
N VAL A 439 -7.31 -8.10 4.64
CA VAL A 439 -7.55 -9.32 3.88
C VAL A 439 -6.24 -10.00 3.51
N LEU A 440 -5.30 -9.23 2.95
CA LEU A 440 -3.96 -9.71 2.63
C LEU A 440 -3.23 -10.22 3.88
N HIS A 441 -3.40 -9.53 5.02
CA HIS A 441 -2.84 -9.96 6.29
C HIS A 441 -3.44 -11.30 6.76
N ILE A 442 -4.77 -11.45 6.70
CA ILE A 442 -5.47 -12.69 7.07
C ILE A 442 -4.99 -13.83 6.16
N GLN A 443 -4.94 -13.62 4.86
CA GLN A 443 -4.48 -14.63 3.93
C GLN A 443 -3.04 -15.09 4.21
N LYS A 444 -2.14 -14.17 4.54
CA LYS A 444 -0.76 -14.51 4.83
C LYS A 444 -0.59 -15.28 6.13
N ARG A 445 -1.44 -15.00 7.13
CA ARG A 445 -1.32 -15.55 8.47
C ARG A 445 -2.26 -16.72 8.74
N HIS A 446 -3.43 -16.71 8.11
CA HIS A 446 -4.55 -17.61 8.36
C HIS A 446 -5.28 -17.92 7.04
N PRO A 447 -4.57 -18.48 6.04
CA PRO A 447 -5.15 -18.74 4.71
C PRO A 447 -6.38 -19.65 4.78
N GLU A 448 -6.42 -20.56 5.75
CA GLU A 448 -7.51 -21.50 6.00
C GLU A 448 -8.81 -20.83 6.40
N ALA A 449 -8.73 -19.66 7.04
CA ALA A 449 -9.89 -18.93 7.54
C ALA A 449 -10.44 -17.91 6.52
N LEU A 450 -9.66 -17.58 5.49
CA LEU A 450 -9.93 -16.41 4.65
C LEU A 450 -11.29 -16.51 3.94
N GLU A 451 -11.58 -17.59 3.24
CA GLU A 451 -12.80 -17.74 2.44
C GLU A 451 -14.07 -17.64 3.29
N THR A 452 -14.05 -18.26 4.46
CA THR A 452 -15.18 -18.22 5.38
C THR A 452 -15.36 -16.82 5.97
N ILE A 453 -14.27 -16.17 6.41
CA ILE A 453 -14.33 -14.79 6.93
C ILE A 453 -14.89 -13.84 5.86
N ILE A 454 -14.52 -14.02 4.61
CA ILE A 454 -15.03 -13.24 3.48
C ILE A 454 -16.53 -13.44 3.28
N LYS A 455 -16.96 -14.68 3.26
CA LYS A 455 -18.34 -15.04 2.99
C LYS A 455 -19.26 -14.59 4.14
N PHE A 456 -18.78 -14.70 5.37
CA PHE A 456 -19.59 -14.52 6.59
C PHE A 456 -19.13 -13.34 7.47
N TYR A 457 -18.37 -12.36 6.94
CA TYR A 457 -17.89 -11.24 7.76
C TYR A 457 -19.03 -10.45 8.43
N ARG A 458 -20.20 -10.36 7.78
CA ARG A 458 -21.39 -9.73 8.37
C ARG A 458 -21.85 -10.48 9.60
N ASP A 459 -22.02 -11.78 9.49
CA ASP A 459 -22.46 -12.63 10.61
C ASP A 459 -21.48 -12.59 11.78
N LEU A 460 -20.18 -12.53 11.50
CA LEU A 460 -19.12 -12.39 12.50
C LEU A 460 -19.16 -11.04 13.23
N VAL A 461 -19.72 -10.00 12.62
CA VAL A 461 -19.84 -8.67 13.19
C VAL A 461 -21.21 -8.43 13.79
N GLU A 462 -22.28 -8.74 13.05
CA GLU A 462 -23.66 -8.41 13.42
C GLU A 462 -24.27 -9.39 14.43
N THR A 463 -23.86 -10.66 14.36
CA THR A 463 -24.44 -11.73 15.19
C THR A 463 -23.39 -12.71 15.72
N PRO A 464 -22.34 -12.24 16.41
CA PRO A 464 -21.34 -13.12 17.00
C PRO A 464 -21.95 -13.98 18.13
N ASP A 465 -21.35 -15.15 18.38
CA ASP A 465 -21.72 -15.99 19.51
C ASP A 465 -21.02 -15.53 20.80
N PHE A 466 -19.82 -14.95 20.67
CA PHE A 466 -19.09 -14.32 21.77
C PHE A 466 -18.48 -13.00 21.34
N ILE A 467 -18.47 -12.03 22.26
CA ILE A 467 -17.64 -10.82 22.18
C ILE A 467 -16.73 -10.79 23.40
N LEU A 468 -15.43 -10.72 23.16
CA LEU A 468 -14.42 -10.68 24.21
C LEU A 468 -13.66 -9.36 24.15
N LYS A 469 -13.28 -8.81 25.32
CA LYS A 469 -12.34 -7.68 25.38
C LYS A 469 -10.92 -8.19 25.17
N ASP A 470 -10.18 -7.60 24.22
CA ASP A 470 -8.75 -7.97 24.05
C ASP A 470 -7.95 -7.47 25.25
N LYS A 471 -7.27 -8.39 25.92
CA LYS A 471 -6.45 -8.09 27.10
C LYS A 471 -5.21 -7.23 26.78
N LYS A 472 -4.73 -7.29 25.54
CA LYS A 472 -3.48 -6.62 25.12
C LYS A 472 -3.72 -5.24 24.49
N ASN A 473 -4.86 -5.06 23.84
CA ASN A 473 -5.17 -3.86 23.08
C ASN A 473 -6.47 -3.24 23.62
N PRO A 474 -6.39 -2.08 24.30
CA PRO A 474 -7.50 -1.53 25.07
C PRO A 474 -8.77 -1.23 24.25
N ASP A 475 -8.62 -0.85 22.98
CA ASP A 475 -9.73 -0.49 22.10
C ASP A 475 -10.05 -1.59 21.08
N THR A 476 -9.96 -2.83 21.50
CA THR A 476 -10.11 -3.96 20.57
C THR A 476 -11.01 -5.02 21.19
N ILE A 477 -11.95 -5.50 20.38
CA ILE A 477 -12.78 -6.65 20.68
C ILE A 477 -12.44 -7.85 19.79
N ILE A 478 -12.80 -9.02 20.29
CA ILE A 478 -12.65 -10.29 19.58
C ILE A 478 -14.05 -10.87 19.44
N ASN A 479 -14.60 -10.87 18.24
CA ASN A 479 -15.84 -11.54 17.93
C ASN A 479 -15.56 -12.98 17.50
N ILE A 480 -16.32 -13.91 18.03
CA ILE A 480 -16.25 -15.34 17.70
C ILE A 480 -17.63 -15.82 17.28
N LYS A 481 -17.67 -16.60 16.20
CA LYS A 481 -18.88 -17.23 15.70
C LYS A 481 -18.60 -18.63 15.18
N SER A 482 -19.52 -19.55 15.47
CA SER A 482 -19.54 -20.89 14.87
C SER A 482 -20.23 -20.83 13.51
N ILE A 483 -19.53 -21.28 12.48
CA ILE A 483 -19.99 -21.30 11.09
C ILE A 483 -19.70 -22.69 10.52
N GLU A 484 -20.71 -23.38 10.05
CA GLU A 484 -20.59 -24.72 9.47
C GLU A 484 -19.87 -25.73 10.40
N GLY A 485 -20.05 -25.60 11.72
CA GLY A 485 -19.43 -26.49 12.74
C GLY A 485 -18.03 -26.12 13.17
N GLU A 486 -17.43 -25.11 12.55
CA GLU A 486 -16.10 -24.59 12.89
C GLU A 486 -16.20 -23.20 13.54
N ASN A 487 -15.24 -22.85 14.40
CA ASN A 487 -15.26 -21.58 15.10
C ASN A 487 -14.30 -20.58 14.46
N PHE A 488 -14.81 -19.45 14.05
CA PHE A 488 -14.02 -18.36 13.46
C PHE A 488 -14.01 -17.17 14.40
N LEU A 489 -12.87 -16.52 14.49
CA LEU A 489 -12.75 -15.24 15.18
C LEU A 489 -12.33 -14.14 14.21
N VAL A 490 -12.82 -12.93 14.52
CA VAL A 490 -12.30 -11.69 13.96
C VAL A 490 -11.94 -10.74 15.10
N VAL A 491 -10.83 -10.05 14.96
CA VAL A 491 -10.38 -9.02 15.89
C VAL A 491 -10.74 -7.67 15.29
N ILE A 492 -11.50 -6.87 16.02
CA ILE A 492 -12.04 -5.60 15.56
C ILE A 492 -11.48 -4.48 16.42
N LYS A 493 -10.79 -3.53 15.79
CA LYS A 493 -10.37 -2.30 16.43
C LYS A 493 -11.52 -1.31 16.43
N LEU A 494 -11.86 -0.82 17.61
CA LEU A 494 -12.98 0.10 17.84
C LEU A 494 -12.55 1.56 17.64
N ASN A 495 -13.47 2.36 17.16
CA ASN A 495 -13.36 3.79 17.11
C ASN A 495 -14.21 4.40 18.22
N VAL A 496 -13.61 4.58 19.38
CA VAL A 496 -14.24 5.14 20.59
C VAL A 496 -13.81 6.59 20.80
N GLU A 497 -14.69 7.41 21.37
CA GLU A 497 -14.41 8.84 21.60
C GLU A 497 -13.24 9.07 22.57
N SER A 498 -13.07 8.19 23.55
CA SER A 498 -11.97 8.26 24.52
C SER A 498 -10.57 8.04 23.89
N ASN A 499 -10.50 7.45 22.70
CA ASN A 499 -9.23 7.22 22.03
C ASN A 499 -8.91 8.31 21.00
N LEU A 500 -8.29 9.39 21.44
CA LEU A 500 -7.85 10.51 20.60
C LEU A 500 -6.76 10.13 19.58
N LYS A 501 -6.09 8.99 19.77
CA LYS A 501 -5.06 8.48 18.86
C LYS A 501 -5.64 7.67 17.70
N ASN A 502 -6.87 7.14 17.85
CA ASN A 502 -7.53 6.37 16.79
C ASN A 502 -8.37 7.29 15.91
N ARG A 503 -7.84 7.63 14.76
CA ARG A 503 -8.47 8.53 13.76
C ARG A 503 -9.16 7.80 12.62
N ASP A 504 -9.28 6.48 12.70
CA ASP A 504 -10.14 5.73 11.80
C ASP A 504 -11.59 6.12 12.10
N TYR A 505 -12.28 6.67 11.12
CA TYR A 505 -13.71 7.07 11.29
C TYR A 505 -14.65 5.87 11.41
N LYS A 506 -14.15 4.66 11.15
CA LYS A 506 -14.91 3.40 11.21
C LYS A 506 -14.17 2.37 12.05
N ASN A 507 -14.91 1.47 12.67
CA ASN A 507 -14.33 0.30 13.29
C ASN A 507 -13.71 -0.58 12.19
N SER A 508 -12.63 -1.31 12.49
CA SER A 508 -11.90 -2.04 11.47
C SER A 508 -11.56 -3.47 11.90
N ILE A 509 -11.93 -4.45 11.09
CA ILE A 509 -11.43 -5.82 11.24
C ILE A 509 -9.94 -5.81 10.94
N ILE A 510 -9.10 -6.16 11.92
CA ILE A 510 -7.64 -6.12 11.80
C ILE A 510 -7.01 -7.48 11.52
N THR A 511 -7.65 -8.56 11.93
CA THR A 511 -7.27 -9.94 11.61
C THR A 511 -8.43 -10.89 11.84
N GLY A 512 -8.29 -12.12 11.37
CA GLY A 512 -9.22 -13.21 11.65
C GLY A 512 -8.55 -14.56 11.46
N GLN A 513 -9.05 -15.58 12.15
CA GLN A 513 -8.48 -16.93 12.13
C GLN A 513 -9.51 -18.00 12.48
N LEU A 514 -9.22 -19.22 12.10
CA LEU A 514 -9.93 -20.43 12.51
C LEU A 514 -9.48 -20.86 13.92
N LEU A 515 -10.43 -21.25 14.77
CA LEU A 515 -10.18 -21.74 16.10
C LEU A 515 -10.61 -23.21 16.26
N ASN A 516 -9.71 -24.07 16.66
CA ASN A 516 -10.11 -25.38 17.19
C ASN A 516 -10.72 -25.25 18.60
N LYS A 517 -11.44 -26.27 19.05
CA LYS A 517 -12.11 -26.29 20.36
C LYS A 517 -11.19 -25.94 21.53
N LYS A 518 -9.95 -26.43 21.53
CA LYS A 518 -8.97 -26.15 22.58
C LYS A 518 -8.56 -24.67 22.61
N ARG A 519 -8.36 -24.06 21.44
CA ARG A 519 -8.06 -22.61 21.32
C ARG A 519 -9.25 -21.77 21.71
N LEU A 520 -10.47 -22.15 21.31
CA LEU A 520 -11.69 -21.45 21.68
C LEU A 520 -11.81 -21.35 23.22
N CYS A 521 -11.70 -22.48 23.95
CA CYS A 521 -11.74 -22.48 25.41
C CYS A 521 -10.64 -21.58 26.00
N LYS A 522 -9.43 -21.63 25.44
CA LYS A 522 -8.32 -20.77 25.88
C LYS A 522 -8.60 -19.28 25.68
N TYR A 523 -9.24 -18.90 24.57
CA TYR A 523 -9.62 -17.51 24.32
C TYR A 523 -10.68 -17.04 25.32
N ILE A 524 -11.74 -17.81 25.52
CA ILE A 524 -12.83 -17.48 26.46
C ILE A 524 -12.28 -17.33 27.88
N ASN A 525 -11.41 -18.25 28.33
CA ASN A 525 -10.84 -18.21 29.69
C ASN A 525 -9.81 -17.09 29.90
N LYS A 526 -9.18 -16.60 28.82
CA LYS A 526 -8.11 -15.60 28.89
C LYS A 526 -8.62 -14.16 28.83
N HIS A 527 -9.72 -13.93 28.19
CA HIS A 527 -10.25 -12.60 27.89
C HIS A 527 -11.56 -12.36 28.64
N LYS A 528 -11.87 -11.10 28.99
CA LYS A 528 -13.16 -10.75 29.59
C LYS A 528 -14.26 -10.96 28.56
N VAL A 529 -15.25 -11.78 28.89
CA VAL A 529 -16.44 -11.97 28.06
C VAL A 529 -17.37 -10.78 28.25
N LEU A 530 -17.67 -10.07 27.18
CA LEU A 530 -18.59 -8.94 27.16
C LEU A 530 -20.00 -9.37 26.74
N TYR A 531 -20.07 -10.35 25.84
CA TYR A 531 -21.33 -10.88 25.33
C TYR A 531 -21.17 -12.37 25.04
N LYS A 532 -22.22 -13.12 25.35
CA LYS A 532 -22.42 -14.52 25.00
C LYS A 532 -23.85 -14.67 24.48
N LYS A 533 -23.98 -15.26 23.30
CA LYS A 533 -25.29 -15.62 22.76
C LYS A 533 -25.90 -16.72 23.62
N GLU A 534 -27.14 -16.57 23.97
CA GLU A 534 -27.93 -17.55 24.71
C GLU A 534 -28.21 -18.79 23.87
#